data_db0beb97670998c376c05e166130a471
#
_entry.id   db0beb97670998c376c05e166130a471
#
_cell.length_a   1.000
_cell.length_b   1.000
_cell.length_c   1.000
_cell.angle_alpha   90.00
_cell.angle_beta   90.00
_cell.angle_gamma   90.00
#
_symmetry.space_group_name_H-M   'P 1'
#
loop_
_entity.id
_entity.type
_entity.pdbx_description
1 polymer ?
#
loop_
_entity_poly.entity_id
_entity_poly.type
_entity_poly.pdbx_seq_one_letter_code
_entity_poly.pdbx_strand_id
1 'polypeptide(L)'
;MLKQEIIEQTIIEIENHGIDVIGDDSFPIDAITNNRKKITIYNPQIATPFKLTHELIHIINCDIHRFDDYDSTSPQEKRANTEAILKLWNFFEQQGGTTEELYQFIEVTGCPEKLTKIIVLKSKIKSW
;
A
#
# COMPACT_ATOMS: atom_id res chain seq x y z
N MET A 1 10.07 12.82 -2.81
CA MET A 1 9.20 11.64 -3.02
C MET A 1 7.94 12.11 -3.72
N LEU A 2 7.70 11.66 -4.94
CA LEU A 2 6.54 12.04 -5.74
C LEU A 2 5.53 10.90 -5.77
N LYS A 3 4.26 11.23 -5.56
CA LYS A 3 3.15 10.27 -5.54
C LYS A 3 3.14 9.38 -6.77
N GLN A 4 3.24 9.97 -7.97
CA GLN A 4 3.14 9.23 -9.22
C GLN A 4 4.32 8.26 -9.40
N GLU A 5 5.52 8.65 -8.98
CA GLU A 5 6.68 7.77 -9.05
C GLU A 5 6.52 6.54 -8.18
N ILE A 6 5.95 6.70 -6.97
CA ILE A 6 5.70 5.57 -6.07
C ILE A 6 4.66 4.64 -6.69
N ILE A 7 3.60 5.19 -7.27
CA ILE A 7 2.55 4.41 -7.93
C ILE A 7 3.14 3.59 -9.08
N GLU A 8 3.93 4.21 -9.94
CA GLU A 8 4.55 3.53 -11.08
C GLU A 8 5.49 2.43 -10.63
N GLN A 9 6.32 2.69 -9.62
CA GLN A 9 7.24 1.70 -9.10
C GLN A 9 6.50 0.53 -8.47
N THR A 10 5.41 0.80 -7.75
CA THR A 10 4.59 -0.25 -7.14
C THR A 10 3.92 -1.12 -8.19
N ILE A 11 3.43 -0.52 -9.28
CA ILE A 11 2.87 -1.27 -10.41
C ILE A 11 3.91 -2.21 -11.01
N ILE A 12 5.14 -1.73 -11.20
CA ILE A 12 6.23 -2.57 -11.71
C ILE A 12 6.49 -3.75 -10.76
N GLU A 13 6.52 -3.52 -9.46
CA GLU A 13 6.70 -4.60 -8.49
C GLU A 13 5.55 -5.62 -8.55
N ILE A 14 4.31 -5.16 -8.70
CA ILE A 14 3.16 -6.05 -8.85
C ILE A 14 3.31 -6.90 -10.12
N GLU A 15 3.66 -6.26 -11.24
CA GLU A 15 3.87 -6.98 -12.51
C GLU A 15 5.01 -8.00 -12.42
N ASN A 16 6.05 -7.70 -11.65
CA ASN A 16 7.17 -8.62 -11.43
C ASN A 16 6.77 -9.90 -10.70
N HIS A 17 5.61 -9.91 -10.05
CA HIS A 17 5.03 -11.10 -9.42
C HIS A 17 4.12 -11.89 -10.37
N GLY A 18 4.10 -11.55 -11.65
CA GLY A 18 3.28 -12.23 -12.65
C GLY A 18 1.81 -11.81 -12.64
N ILE A 19 1.54 -10.62 -12.14
CA ILE A 19 0.18 -10.06 -12.06
C ILE A 19 0.00 -9.05 -13.20
N ASP A 20 -1.09 -9.17 -13.94
CA ASP A 20 -1.48 -8.15 -14.92
C ASP A 20 -2.13 -6.98 -14.20
N VAL A 21 -1.66 -5.76 -14.50
CA VAL A 21 -2.19 -4.54 -13.87
C VAL A 21 -2.97 -3.75 -14.91
N ILE A 22 -4.23 -3.48 -14.62
CA ILE A 22 -5.14 -2.76 -15.50
C ILE A 22 -5.60 -1.47 -14.84
N GLY A 23 -5.35 -0.34 -15.48
CA GLY A 23 -5.90 0.96 -15.07
C GLY A 23 -7.25 1.21 -15.74
N ASP A 24 -8.25 1.61 -14.97
CA ASP A 24 -9.59 1.89 -15.47
C ASP A 24 -10.18 3.08 -14.69
N ASP A 25 -10.31 4.23 -15.37
CA ASP A 25 -10.81 5.46 -14.77
C ASP A 25 -12.26 5.37 -14.32
N SER A 26 -13.01 4.38 -14.81
CA SER A 26 -14.40 4.16 -14.41
C SER A 26 -14.57 3.11 -13.33
N PHE A 27 -13.46 2.50 -12.86
CA PHE A 27 -13.53 1.47 -11.83
C PHE A 27 -14.05 2.07 -10.51
N PRO A 28 -15.03 1.43 -9.85
CA PRO A 28 -15.75 2.05 -8.73
C PRO A 28 -14.96 2.15 -7.43
N ILE A 29 -13.85 1.42 -7.30
CA ILE A 29 -12.99 1.49 -6.12
C ILE A 29 -11.54 1.80 -6.52
N ASP A 30 -10.69 2.10 -5.53
CA ASP A 30 -9.31 2.50 -5.79
C ASP A 30 -8.46 1.38 -6.37
N ALA A 31 -8.50 0.17 -5.80
CA ALA A 31 -7.79 -0.98 -6.35
C ALA A 31 -8.30 -2.28 -5.75
N ILE A 32 -8.16 -3.38 -6.50
CA ILE A 32 -8.44 -4.73 -6.04
C ILE A 32 -7.56 -5.73 -6.79
N THR A 33 -7.13 -6.79 -6.10
CA THR A 33 -6.34 -7.86 -6.69
C THR A 33 -7.07 -9.20 -6.56
N ASN A 34 -7.06 -9.98 -7.65
CA ASN A 34 -7.48 -11.38 -7.64
C ASN A 34 -6.23 -12.24 -7.87
N ASN A 35 -5.73 -12.85 -6.79
CA ASN A 35 -4.51 -13.66 -6.84
C ASN A 35 -4.68 -14.95 -7.64
N ARG A 36 -5.88 -15.49 -7.75
CA ARG A 36 -6.14 -16.68 -8.55
C ARG A 36 -6.09 -16.40 -10.04
N LYS A 37 -6.65 -15.27 -10.46
CA LYS A 37 -6.66 -14.83 -11.87
C LYS A 37 -5.43 -14.05 -12.25
N LYS A 38 -4.57 -13.71 -11.29
CA LYS A 38 -3.33 -12.95 -11.50
C LYS A 38 -3.59 -11.59 -12.14
N ILE A 39 -4.55 -10.85 -11.57
CA ILE A 39 -4.93 -9.54 -12.09
C ILE A 39 -5.15 -8.54 -10.94
N THR A 40 -4.68 -7.31 -11.14
CA THR A 40 -4.98 -6.15 -10.31
C THR A 40 -5.64 -5.10 -11.17
N ILE A 41 -6.79 -4.58 -10.74
CA ILE A 41 -7.46 -3.47 -11.40
C ILE A 41 -7.42 -2.29 -10.44
N TYR A 42 -7.06 -1.11 -10.95
CA TYR A 42 -7.03 0.10 -10.15
C TYR A 42 -7.63 1.27 -10.91
N ASN A 43 -8.14 2.26 -10.17
CA ASN A 43 -8.62 3.50 -10.75
C ASN A 43 -7.52 4.56 -10.62
N PRO A 44 -6.87 4.98 -11.74
CA PRO A 44 -5.76 5.94 -11.69
C PRO A 44 -6.14 7.30 -11.08
N GLN A 45 -7.41 7.63 -11.05
CA GLN A 45 -7.87 8.93 -10.53
C GLN A 45 -7.95 8.96 -9.01
N ILE A 46 -8.13 7.80 -8.36
CA ILE A 46 -8.34 7.74 -6.90
C ILE A 46 -7.37 6.83 -6.17
N ALA A 47 -6.62 5.98 -6.86
CA ALA A 47 -5.65 5.09 -6.23
C ALA A 47 -4.51 5.87 -5.58
N THR A 48 -4.11 5.42 -4.40
CA THR A 48 -2.99 6.01 -3.65
C THR A 48 -1.81 5.04 -3.59
N PRO A 49 -0.59 5.55 -3.35
CA PRO A 49 0.56 4.67 -3.09
C PRO A 49 0.28 3.65 -1.99
N PHE A 50 -0.40 4.07 -0.92
CA PHE A 50 -0.77 3.16 0.17
C PHE A 50 -1.63 2.01 -0.32
N LYS A 51 -2.69 2.30 -1.07
CA LYS A 51 -3.62 1.24 -1.52
C LYS A 51 -2.95 0.26 -2.48
N LEU A 52 -2.15 0.75 -3.43
CA LEU A 52 -1.44 -0.13 -4.34
C LEU A 52 -0.38 -0.97 -3.61
N THR A 53 0.32 -0.39 -2.65
CA THR A 53 1.27 -1.13 -1.83
C THR A 53 0.56 -2.18 -0.97
N HIS A 54 -0.62 -1.86 -0.44
CA HIS A 54 -1.48 -2.80 0.27
C HIS A 54 -1.82 -4.01 -0.61
N GLU A 55 -2.17 -3.78 -1.89
CA GLU A 55 -2.43 -4.87 -2.84
C GLU A 55 -1.17 -5.69 -3.12
N LEU A 56 -0.02 -5.03 -3.25
CA LEU A 56 1.27 -5.72 -3.41
C LEU A 56 1.55 -6.65 -2.21
N ILE A 57 1.27 -6.21 -1.00
CA ILE A 57 1.48 -7.05 0.19
C ILE A 57 0.59 -8.30 0.14
N HIS A 58 -0.67 -8.17 -0.27
CA HIS A 58 -1.55 -9.34 -0.46
C HIS A 58 -0.98 -10.31 -1.49
N ILE A 59 -0.38 -9.80 -2.56
CA ILE A 59 0.26 -10.63 -3.59
C ILE A 59 1.47 -11.36 -3.02
N ILE A 60 2.34 -10.65 -2.31
CA ILE A 60 3.54 -11.23 -1.69
C ILE A 60 3.18 -12.35 -0.72
N ASN A 61 2.12 -12.14 0.06
CA ASN A 61 1.66 -13.11 1.06
C ASN A 61 0.74 -14.19 0.48
N CYS A 62 0.47 -14.15 -0.82
CA CYS A 62 -0.44 -15.06 -1.50
C CYS A 62 -1.85 -15.09 -0.86
N ASP A 63 -2.29 -13.96 -0.33
CA ASP A 63 -3.61 -13.85 0.28
C ASP A 63 -4.70 -14.00 -0.78
N ILE A 64 -5.73 -14.79 -0.45
CA ILE A 64 -6.87 -14.98 -1.33
C ILE A 64 -8.04 -14.21 -0.76
N HIS A 65 -8.51 -13.21 -1.50
CA HIS A 65 -9.71 -12.46 -1.13
C HIS A 65 -10.93 -13.31 -1.38
N ARG A 66 -11.75 -13.49 -0.34
CA ARG A 66 -13.10 -13.99 -0.47
C ARG A 66 -14.05 -12.80 -0.55
N PHE A 67 -15.27 -13.05 -1.05
CA PHE A 67 -16.30 -12.00 -1.13
C PHE A 67 -16.56 -11.32 0.22
N ASP A 68 -16.34 -12.05 1.31
CA ASP A 68 -16.58 -11.59 2.68
C ASP A 68 -15.38 -10.86 3.28
N ASP A 69 -14.23 -10.80 2.59
CA ASP A 69 -12.97 -10.30 3.13
C ASP A 69 -12.76 -8.79 2.89
N TYR A 70 -13.81 -8.07 2.52
CA TYR A 70 -13.77 -6.61 2.48
C TYR A 70 -13.90 -5.98 3.88
N ASP A 71 -13.88 -6.80 4.90
CA ASP A 71 -13.86 -6.33 6.27
C ASP A 71 -12.44 -5.86 6.61
N SER A 72 -12.27 -4.53 6.75
CA SER A 72 -11.01 -3.92 7.13
C SER A 72 -10.50 -4.38 8.50
N THR A 73 -11.33 -5.12 9.25
CA THR A 73 -10.98 -5.67 10.56
C THR A 73 -10.38 -7.08 10.47
N SER A 74 -10.39 -7.71 9.29
CA SER A 74 -9.80 -9.06 9.15
C SER A 74 -8.30 -9.05 9.44
N PRO A 75 -7.74 -10.15 9.97
CA PRO A 75 -6.29 -10.22 10.23
C PRO A 75 -5.43 -9.99 8.99
N GLN A 76 -5.86 -10.47 7.83
CA GLN A 76 -5.14 -10.26 6.57
C GLN A 76 -5.10 -8.78 6.19
N GLU A 77 -6.23 -8.08 6.32
CA GLU A 77 -6.32 -6.66 6.00
C GLU A 77 -5.50 -5.81 6.97
N LYS A 78 -5.55 -6.11 8.27
CA LYS A 78 -4.75 -5.39 9.26
C LYS A 78 -3.26 -5.59 9.02
N ARG A 79 -2.83 -6.81 8.71
CA ARG A 79 -1.44 -7.11 8.39
C ARG A 79 -1.00 -6.36 7.13
N ALA A 80 -1.81 -6.40 6.08
CA ALA A 80 -1.47 -5.72 4.83
C ALA A 80 -1.35 -4.21 5.02
N ASN A 81 -2.23 -3.61 5.82
CA ASN A 81 -2.15 -2.19 6.16
C ASN A 81 -0.84 -1.86 6.87
N THR A 82 -0.48 -2.64 7.89
CA THR A 82 0.75 -2.42 8.66
C THR A 82 2.00 -2.59 7.79
N GLU A 83 2.07 -3.67 7.02
CA GLU A 83 3.21 -3.95 6.15
C GLU A 83 3.36 -2.92 5.03
N ALA A 84 2.24 -2.45 4.47
CA ALA A 84 2.27 -1.40 3.45
C ALA A 84 2.84 -0.09 4.01
N ILE A 85 2.40 0.30 5.20
CA ILE A 85 2.92 1.51 5.87
C ILE A 85 4.42 1.38 6.14
N LEU A 86 4.86 0.23 6.66
CA LEU A 86 6.28 -0.01 6.96
C LEU A 86 7.12 0.04 5.70
N LYS A 87 6.66 -0.57 4.61
CA LYS A 87 7.39 -0.57 3.34
C LYS A 87 7.56 0.85 2.81
N LEU A 88 6.48 1.63 2.81
CA LEU A 88 6.52 3.02 2.34
C LEU A 88 7.36 3.92 3.25
N TRP A 89 7.25 3.73 4.56
CA TRP A 89 8.04 4.49 5.52
C TRP A 89 9.54 4.19 5.40
N ASN A 90 9.91 2.93 5.24
CA ASN A 90 11.31 2.55 5.02
C ASN A 90 11.87 3.19 3.74
N PHE A 91 11.08 3.22 2.68
CA PHE A 91 11.45 3.89 1.44
C PHE A 91 11.67 5.40 1.67
N PHE A 92 10.77 6.03 2.41
CA PHE A 92 10.86 7.45 2.75
C PHE A 92 12.14 7.76 3.55
N GLU A 93 12.45 6.95 4.55
CA GLU A 93 13.67 7.11 5.34
C GLU A 93 14.93 6.92 4.51
N GLN A 94 14.94 5.97 3.59
CA GLN A 94 16.07 5.76 2.69
C GLN A 94 16.34 6.96 1.79
N GLN A 95 15.32 7.77 1.55
CA GLN A 95 15.45 9.00 0.78
C GLN A 95 15.75 10.23 1.65
N GLY A 96 16.08 10.02 2.91
CA GLY A 96 16.42 11.09 3.84
C GLY A 96 15.25 11.65 4.62
N GLY A 97 14.07 11.03 4.53
CA GLY A 97 12.90 11.48 5.28
C GLY A 97 13.02 11.24 6.78
N THR A 98 12.43 12.12 7.56
CA THR A 98 12.45 12.05 9.02
C THR A 98 11.04 12.15 9.60
N THR A 99 10.90 11.88 10.90
CA THR A 99 9.61 11.98 11.58
C THR A 99 9.04 13.40 11.59
N GLU A 100 9.87 14.42 11.39
CA GLU A 100 9.40 15.81 11.27
C GLU A 100 8.56 16.02 10.02
N GLU A 101 8.74 15.15 9.01
CA GLU A 101 8.04 15.21 7.73
C GLU A 101 6.88 14.21 7.66
N LEU A 102 6.45 13.68 8.80
CA LEU A 102 5.43 12.63 8.86
C LEU A 102 4.12 13.02 8.17
N TYR A 103 3.65 14.25 8.35
CA TYR A 103 2.42 14.70 7.72
C TYR A 103 2.54 14.79 6.20
N GLN A 104 3.69 15.20 5.70
CA GLN A 104 3.98 15.20 4.27
C GLN A 104 3.97 13.78 3.72
N PHE A 105 4.56 12.84 4.45
CA PHE A 105 4.53 11.42 4.08
C PHE A 105 3.10 10.90 3.97
N ILE A 106 2.26 11.18 4.97
CA ILE A 106 0.86 10.77 4.99
C ILE A 106 0.10 11.36 3.78
N GLU A 107 0.32 12.64 3.49
CA GLU A 107 -0.34 13.31 2.38
C GLU A 107 0.04 12.71 1.03
N VAL A 108 1.31 12.44 0.80
CA VAL A 108 1.80 11.89 -0.46
C VAL A 108 1.37 10.44 -0.66
N THR A 109 1.40 9.62 0.40
CA THR A 109 1.14 8.19 0.29
C THR A 109 -0.32 7.79 0.45
N GLY A 110 -1.12 8.63 1.10
CA GLY A 110 -2.49 8.28 1.46
C GLY A 110 -2.59 7.29 2.61
N CYS A 111 -1.50 7.07 3.35
CA CYS A 111 -1.51 6.19 4.53
C CYS A 111 -2.48 6.72 5.59
N PRO A 112 -3.20 5.81 6.30
CA PRO A 112 -4.09 6.23 7.39
C PRO A 112 -3.30 6.94 8.48
N GLU A 113 -3.72 8.13 8.86
CA GLU A 113 -2.96 9.00 9.75
C GLU A 113 -2.71 8.36 11.11
N LYS A 114 -3.77 7.90 11.77
CA LYS A 114 -3.67 7.35 13.13
C LYS A 114 -2.79 6.11 13.20
N LEU A 115 -3.03 5.17 12.30
CA LEU A 115 -2.26 3.92 12.25
C LEU A 115 -0.79 4.18 11.89
N THR A 116 -0.55 5.10 10.97
CA THR A 116 0.82 5.47 10.56
C THR A 116 1.60 6.05 11.72
N LYS A 117 1.00 6.95 12.48
CA LYS A 117 1.64 7.53 13.68
C LYS A 117 2.03 6.46 14.68
N ILE A 118 1.12 5.51 14.95
CA ILE A 118 1.38 4.42 15.90
C ILE A 118 2.56 3.57 15.41
N ILE A 119 2.55 3.17 14.15
CA ILE A 119 3.59 2.29 13.57
C ILE A 119 4.95 2.97 13.58
N VAL A 120 5.02 4.23 13.13
CA VAL A 120 6.27 4.97 13.05
C VAL A 120 6.86 5.20 14.44
N LEU A 121 6.04 5.58 15.42
CA LEU A 121 6.50 5.80 16.77
C LEU A 121 6.99 4.50 17.44
N LYS A 122 6.30 3.38 17.24
CA LYS A 122 6.75 2.07 17.74
C LYS A 122 8.08 1.67 17.12
N SER A 123 8.24 1.86 15.83
CA SER A 123 9.49 1.55 15.13
C SER A 123 10.65 2.36 15.70
N LYS A 124 10.42 3.64 15.99
CA LYS A 124 11.43 4.52 16.57
C LYS A 124 11.82 4.10 17.99
N ILE A 125 10.85 3.70 18.81
CA ILE A 125 11.10 3.24 20.17
C ILE A 125 11.93 1.93 20.16
N LYS A 126 11.61 1.01 19.26
CA LYS A 126 12.32 -0.27 19.15
C LYS A 126 13.76 -0.14 18.67
N SER A 127 14.15 0.99 18.09
CA SER A 127 15.51 1.21 17.61
C SER A 127 16.46 1.79 18.66
N TRP A 128 15.99 1.95 19.91
CA TRP A 128 16.80 2.40 21.03
C TRP A 128 17.71 1.28 21.56
#